data_4c3309f638a6e9c4904c2e889745c7a8
#
_entry.id   4c3309f638a6e9c4904c2e889745c7a8
#
_cell.length_a   1.000
_cell.length_b   1.000
_cell.length_c   1.000
_cell.angle_alpha   90.00
_cell.angle_beta   90.00
_cell.angle_gamma   90.00
#
_symmetry.space_group_name_H-M   'P 1'
#
loop_
_entity.id
_entity.type
_entity.pdbx_description
1 polymer ?
#
loop_
_entity_poly.entity_id
_entity_poly.type
_entity_poly.pdbx_seq_one_letter_code
_entity_poly.pdbx_strand_id
1 'polypeptide(L)'
;MGLVGKKGCCGQQRKGKGIMNNKKNLKMKPVGSEYMEQYNALLRYVFQVTEQELSSIGWQEREIIRAKFPTMEKADVIGWFDDDNLVSQVAVYPMQARIFGRTYAMGGLTGVGTYPEYSNMGLMHKLLEQALKNMKEHGQDICYLYPYSIPYYRRKGWEIISDKISYEIKDYQLPKNHQVPGDVRRVDTEGEELKAAYNRYAMRTHGAILRDDLAWNEYWLGDSDDIMAAVYYNENNEPDGYVIYWIAKEVFHIKDMIFNNEEARTGLWNFVAAHFSMINQVEGDTYTDEPLAFLLEDASIKEIISPYYMGRIVDFVSFIEKYPFKPSVLDREWKFKLIDPVMECNQGNFSLTISREGCGQVVRIMEPCQDEINIQTMTTMLMGYKRPE
;
A
#
# COMPACT_ATOMS: atom_id res chain seq x y z
N MET A 1 48.40 -10.10 -38.82
CA MET A 1 47.98 -10.76 -40.11
C MET A 1 46.51 -11.01 -39.97
N GLY A 2 45.60 -10.41 -40.62
CA GLY A 2 45.46 -9.89 -41.99
C GLY A 2 43.99 -10.03 -42.24
N LEU A 3 43.36 -8.90 -42.43
CA LEU A 3 42.62 -8.36 -43.58
C LEU A 3 41.20 -8.89 -43.77
N VAL A 4 40.21 -8.06 -43.49
CA VAL A 4 39.39 -7.24 -44.41
C VAL A 4 38.44 -8.03 -45.30
N GLY A 5 37.16 -7.78 -45.18
CA GLY A 5 36.12 -8.15 -46.14
C GLY A 5 34.81 -7.42 -45.86
N LYS A 6 34.68 -6.16 -46.29
CA LYS A 6 33.41 -5.43 -46.47
C LYS A 6 32.67 -6.01 -47.67
N LYS A 7 31.35 -6.21 -47.50
CA LYS A 7 30.27 -6.07 -48.54
C LYS A 7 28.97 -6.17 -47.74
N GLY A 8 28.07 -5.24 -47.66
CA GLY A 8 27.53 -4.37 -48.68
C GLY A 8 26.10 -4.79 -48.95
N CYS A 9 25.14 -4.02 -48.38
CA CYS A 9 23.79 -3.76 -48.86
C CYS A 9 22.91 -4.91 -49.33
N CYS A 10 21.80 -5.13 -48.68
CA CYS A 10 20.51 -4.97 -49.33
C CYS A 10 19.40 -4.85 -48.30
N GLY A 11 18.83 -3.68 -48.19
CA GLY A 11 17.62 -3.44 -47.41
C GLY A 11 16.44 -4.15 -48.12
N GLN A 12 15.96 -5.20 -47.48
CA GLN A 12 14.60 -5.68 -47.74
C GLN A 12 13.69 -5.12 -46.68
N GLN A 13 12.94 -4.09 -47.02
CA GLN A 13 11.73 -3.68 -46.36
C GLN A 13 10.80 -4.90 -46.30
N ARG A 14 10.75 -5.58 -45.16
CA ARG A 14 9.65 -6.48 -44.84
C ARG A 14 8.41 -5.62 -44.67
N LYS A 15 7.58 -5.55 -45.70
CA LYS A 15 6.18 -5.12 -45.60
C LYS A 15 5.54 -5.98 -44.51
N GLY A 16 5.25 -5.38 -43.37
CA GLY A 16 4.45 -6.00 -42.32
C GLY A 16 3.12 -6.43 -42.93
N LYS A 17 2.87 -7.73 -42.94
CA LYS A 17 1.53 -8.26 -43.15
C LYS A 17 0.65 -7.64 -42.07
N GLY A 18 -0.37 -6.89 -42.51
CA GLY A 18 -1.37 -6.31 -41.61
C GLY A 18 -1.92 -7.39 -40.69
N ILE A 19 -1.77 -7.18 -39.43
CA ILE A 19 -2.48 -7.91 -38.38
C ILE A 19 -3.96 -7.66 -38.70
N MET A 20 -4.70 -8.73 -38.96
CA MET A 20 -6.16 -8.67 -39.08
C MET A 20 -6.67 -8.00 -37.82
N ASN A 21 -7.22 -6.81 -37.99
CA ASN A 21 -7.94 -6.06 -36.96
C ASN A 21 -9.26 -6.79 -36.75
N ASN A 22 -9.24 -7.91 -35.98
CA ASN A 22 -10.46 -8.44 -35.38
C ASN A 22 -10.96 -7.32 -34.45
N LYS A 23 -12.07 -6.69 -34.82
CA LYS A 23 -12.72 -5.68 -33.97
C LYS A 23 -13.04 -6.37 -32.64
N LYS A 24 -12.20 -6.15 -31.64
CA LYS A 24 -12.44 -6.62 -30.26
C LYS A 24 -13.71 -5.95 -29.74
N ASN A 25 -14.64 -6.72 -29.22
CA ASN A 25 -15.90 -6.23 -28.67
C ASN A 25 -15.72 -5.86 -27.18
N LEU A 26 -14.89 -4.86 -26.93
CA LEU A 26 -14.48 -4.49 -25.59
C LEU A 26 -15.58 -3.71 -24.84
N LYS A 27 -16.01 -4.23 -23.70
CA LYS A 27 -16.96 -3.59 -22.79
C LYS A 27 -16.40 -3.54 -21.37
N MET A 28 -16.53 -2.38 -20.72
CA MET A 28 -16.24 -2.23 -19.30
C MET A 28 -17.50 -2.58 -18.52
N LYS A 29 -17.38 -3.44 -17.51
CA LYS A 29 -18.47 -3.79 -16.60
C LYS A 29 -17.93 -4.19 -15.22
N PRO A 30 -18.76 -4.21 -14.18
CA PRO A 30 -18.42 -4.82 -12.91
C PRO A 30 -18.01 -6.29 -13.07
N VAL A 31 -17.08 -6.74 -12.23
CA VAL A 31 -16.62 -8.13 -12.17
C VAL A 31 -17.21 -8.75 -10.91
N GLY A 32 -18.30 -9.49 -11.07
CA GLY A 32 -18.95 -10.20 -9.97
C GLY A 32 -18.27 -11.54 -9.66
N SER A 33 -18.76 -12.19 -8.64
CA SER A 33 -18.26 -13.49 -8.15
C SER A 33 -18.33 -14.60 -9.21
N GLU A 34 -19.20 -14.47 -10.21
CA GLU A 34 -19.32 -15.39 -11.34
C GLU A 34 -18.06 -15.37 -12.25
N TYR A 35 -17.25 -14.32 -12.17
CA TYR A 35 -15.98 -14.18 -12.91
C TYR A 35 -14.74 -14.45 -12.05
N MET A 36 -14.90 -14.98 -10.83
CA MET A 36 -13.82 -15.17 -9.87
C MET A 36 -12.65 -15.97 -10.43
N GLU A 37 -12.92 -17.02 -11.19
CA GLU A 37 -11.87 -17.83 -11.82
C GLU A 37 -11.06 -17.01 -12.82
N GLN A 38 -11.73 -16.22 -13.65
CA GLN A 38 -11.06 -15.36 -14.64
C GLN A 38 -10.27 -14.23 -13.94
N TYR A 39 -10.85 -13.65 -12.88
CA TYR A 39 -10.20 -12.64 -12.05
C TYR A 39 -8.91 -13.19 -11.43
N ASN A 40 -8.98 -14.37 -10.81
CA ASN A 40 -7.82 -15.02 -10.20
C ASN A 40 -6.77 -15.44 -11.25
N ALA A 41 -7.21 -15.97 -12.41
CA ALA A 41 -6.31 -16.35 -13.48
C ALA A 41 -5.49 -15.15 -14.01
N LEU A 42 -6.13 -13.98 -14.19
CA LEU A 42 -5.43 -12.77 -14.60
C LEU A 42 -4.47 -12.27 -13.51
N LEU A 43 -4.86 -12.31 -12.23
CA LEU A 43 -3.96 -11.98 -11.10
C LEU A 43 -2.72 -12.87 -11.11
N ARG A 44 -2.90 -14.18 -11.13
CA ARG A 44 -1.79 -15.14 -11.15
C ARG A 44 -0.86 -14.90 -12.32
N TYR A 45 -1.42 -14.61 -13.50
CA TYR A 45 -0.63 -14.32 -14.69
C TYR A 45 0.24 -13.06 -14.53
N VAL A 46 -0.35 -11.94 -14.10
CA VAL A 46 0.37 -10.66 -14.02
C VAL A 46 1.35 -10.60 -12.84
N PHE A 47 1.04 -11.28 -11.74
CA PHE A 47 1.93 -11.38 -10.57
C PHE A 47 2.86 -12.60 -10.63
N GLN A 48 2.79 -13.39 -11.72
CA GLN A 48 3.65 -14.56 -11.98
C GLN A 48 3.55 -15.65 -10.89
N VAL A 49 2.40 -15.76 -10.22
CA VAL A 49 2.18 -16.76 -9.16
C VAL A 49 2.00 -18.14 -9.78
N THR A 50 2.99 -19.00 -9.56
CA THR A 50 3.01 -20.37 -10.07
C THR A 50 2.38 -21.37 -9.11
N GLU A 51 1.99 -22.55 -9.60
CA GLU A 51 1.53 -23.64 -8.74
C GLU A 51 2.62 -24.12 -7.77
N GLN A 52 3.88 -24.04 -8.18
CA GLN A 52 5.01 -24.41 -7.34
C GLN A 52 5.16 -23.44 -6.14
N GLU A 53 4.97 -22.14 -6.38
CA GLU A 53 4.97 -21.14 -5.30
C GLU A 53 3.81 -21.36 -4.35
N LEU A 54 2.59 -21.56 -4.86
CA LEU A 54 1.43 -21.86 -4.03
C LEU A 54 1.64 -23.13 -3.18
N SER A 55 2.13 -24.19 -3.80
CA SER A 55 2.41 -25.44 -3.09
C SER A 55 3.49 -25.29 -2.02
N SER A 56 4.47 -24.40 -2.24
CA SER A 56 5.57 -24.17 -1.27
C SER A 56 5.09 -23.48 0.02
N ILE A 57 3.96 -22.79 -0.02
CA ILE A 57 3.30 -22.15 1.15
C ILE A 57 2.08 -22.93 1.63
N GLY A 58 1.86 -24.16 1.14
CA GLY A 58 0.75 -25.01 1.56
C GLY A 58 -0.59 -24.70 0.88
N TRP A 59 -0.64 -23.77 -0.09
CA TRP A 59 -1.88 -23.33 -0.73
C TRP A 59 -2.14 -24.01 -2.07
N GLN A 60 -3.41 -24.28 -2.35
CA GLN A 60 -3.91 -24.70 -3.66
C GLN A 60 -4.76 -23.57 -4.25
N GLU A 61 -4.86 -23.50 -5.59
CA GLU A 61 -5.64 -22.47 -6.28
C GLU A 61 -7.09 -22.39 -5.78
N ARG A 62 -7.72 -23.54 -5.50
CA ARG A 62 -9.10 -23.60 -4.95
C ARG A 62 -9.24 -22.89 -3.61
N GLU A 63 -8.22 -22.98 -2.77
CA GLU A 63 -8.23 -22.38 -1.43
C GLU A 63 -8.09 -20.87 -1.54
N ILE A 64 -7.22 -20.39 -2.44
CA ILE A 64 -7.09 -18.96 -2.72
C ILE A 64 -8.39 -18.36 -3.25
N ILE A 65 -9.02 -19.03 -4.23
CA ILE A 65 -10.30 -18.59 -4.78
C ILE A 65 -11.35 -18.52 -3.65
N ARG A 66 -11.43 -19.55 -2.82
CA ARG A 66 -12.37 -19.60 -1.69
C ARG A 66 -12.11 -18.48 -0.67
N ALA A 67 -10.83 -18.24 -0.33
CA ALA A 67 -10.45 -17.21 0.63
C ALA A 67 -10.71 -15.79 0.08
N LYS A 68 -10.57 -15.58 -1.23
CA LYS A 68 -10.85 -14.28 -1.87
C LYS A 68 -12.33 -13.98 -2.13
N PHE A 69 -13.18 -14.98 -2.08
CA PHE A 69 -14.60 -14.82 -2.41
C PHE A 69 -15.29 -13.75 -1.53
N PRO A 70 -15.20 -13.78 -0.18
CA PRO A 70 -15.79 -12.77 0.67
C PRO A 70 -15.20 -11.37 0.43
N THR A 71 -13.93 -11.31 0.05
CA THR A 71 -13.22 -10.06 -0.24
C THR A 71 -13.76 -9.43 -1.52
N MET A 72 -13.94 -10.23 -2.57
CA MET A 72 -14.53 -9.74 -3.83
C MET A 72 -15.98 -9.26 -3.69
N GLU A 73 -16.77 -9.86 -2.83
CA GLU A 73 -18.15 -9.39 -2.58
C GLU A 73 -18.20 -7.99 -1.97
N LYS A 74 -17.17 -7.59 -1.22
CA LYS A 74 -17.07 -6.28 -0.58
C LYS A 74 -16.31 -5.26 -1.41
N ALA A 75 -15.46 -5.70 -2.33
CA ALA A 75 -14.65 -4.83 -3.18
C ALA A 75 -15.45 -4.29 -4.38
N ASP A 76 -15.10 -3.08 -4.82
CA ASP A 76 -15.52 -2.57 -6.12
C ASP A 76 -14.54 -3.10 -7.17
N VAL A 77 -14.96 -4.11 -7.93
CA VAL A 77 -14.14 -4.73 -8.97
C VAL A 77 -14.72 -4.42 -10.34
N ILE A 78 -13.92 -3.81 -11.20
CA ILE A 78 -14.30 -3.49 -12.57
C ILE A 78 -13.30 -4.06 -13.57
N GLY A 79 -13.77 -4.42 -14.75
CA GLY A 79 -12.92 -5.01 -15.78
C GLY A 79 -13.38 -4.71 -17.20
N TRP A 80 -12.45 -4.87 -18.12
CA TRP A 80 -12.74 -4.94 -19.55
C TRP A 80 -12.92 -6.38 -19.97
N PHE A 81 -13.95 -6.61 -20.75
CA PHE A 81 -14.30 -7.90 -21.33
C PHE A 81 -14.23 -7.82 -22.85
N ASP A 82 -13.65 -8.85 -23.47
CA ASP A 82 -13.76 -9.11 -24.88
C ASP A 82 -14.77 -10.28 -25.03
N ASP A 83 -15.99 -9.94 -25.43
CA ASP A 83 -17.19 -10.76 -25.23
C ASP A 83 -17.38 -11.15 -23.75
N ASP A 84 -17.19 -12.42 -23.37
CA ASP A 84 -17.30 -12.91 -21.98
C ASP A 84 -15.94 -13.16 -21.31
N ASN A 85 -14.83 -12.81 -21.99
CA ASN A 85 -13.50 -13.02 -21.45
C ASN A 85 -12.99 -11.76 -20.74
N LEU A 86 -12.66 -11.86 -19.48
CA LEU A 86 -12.03 -10.78 -18.69
C LEU A 86 -10.59 -10.58 -19.17
N VAL A 87 -10.27 -9.39 -19.66
CA VAL A 87 -8.97 -9.11 -20.28
C VAL A 87 -8.15 -8.04 -19.58
N SER A 88 -8.79 -7.23 -18.74
CA SER A 88 -8.15 -6.22 -17.90
C SER A 88 -9.02 -5.94 -16.69
N GLN A 89 -8.42 -5.73 -15.51
CA GLN A 89 -9.15 -5.58 -14.25
C GLN A 89 -8.46 -4.66 -13.27
N VAL A 90 -9.24 -4.15 -12.33
CA VAL A 90 -8.81 -3.43 -11.12
C VAL A 90 -9.82 -3.68 -10.02
N ALA A 91 -9.34 -3.76 -8.78
CA ALA A 91 -10.16 -3.87 -7.58
C ALA A 91 -9.86 -2.71 -6.62
N VAL A 92 -10.89 -2.23 -5.95
CA VAL A 92 -10.81 -1.21 -4.89
C VAL A 92 -11.47 -1.76 -3.63
N TYR A 93 -10.70 -1.92 -2.57
CA TYR A 93 -11.20 -2.32 -1.27
C TYR A 93 -11.65 -1.10 -0.48
N PRO A 94 -12.88 -1.08 0.04
CA PRO A 94 -13.34 -0.02 0.92
C PRO A 94 -12.66 -0.16 2.28
N MET A 95 -11.71 0.72 2.55
CA MET A 95 -10.91 0.74 3.76
C MET A 95 -10.98 2.11 4.44
N GLN A 96 -10.29 2.26 5.54
CA GLN A 96 -10.13 3.51 6.25
C GLN A 96 -8.64 3.74 6.58
N ALA A 97 -8.24 5.02 6.58
CA ALA A 97 -6.90 5.42 6.97
C ALA A 97 -6.94 6.50 8.06
N ARG A 98 -5.94 6.48 8.95
CA ARG A 98 -5.78 7.48 10.00
C ARG A 98 -4.78 8.54 9.52
N ILE A 99 -5.25 9.77 9.28
CA ILE A 99 -4.42 10.87 8.77
C ILE A 99 -4.45 12.00 9.81
N PHE A 100 -3.30 12.27 10.45
CA PHE A 100 -3.14 13.28 11.50
C PHE A 100 -4.27 13.26 12.55
N GLY A 101 -4.63 12.07 13.03
CA GLY A 101 -5.66 11.91 14.05
C GLY A 101 -7.10 11.99 13.54
N ARG A 102 -7.36 12.07 12.23
CA ARG A 102 -8.68 11.99 11.61
C ARG A 102 -8.82 10.70 10.80
N THR A 103 -10.02 10.14 10.80
CA THR A 103 -10.33 8.96 9.98
C THR A 103 -10.89 9.40 8.63
N TYR A 104 -10.31 8.84 7.56
CA TYR A 104 -10.71 9.07 6.19
C TYR A 104 -11.19 7.77 5.56
N ALA A 105 -12.27 7.83 4.78
CA ALA A 105 -12.63 6.73 3.91
C ALA A 105 -11.56 6.62 2.81
N MET A 106 -11.02 5.42 2.62
CA MET A 106 -9.88 5.16 1.75
C MET A 106 -10.17 4.01 0.80
N GLY A 107 -9.83 4.16 -0.47
CA GLY A 107 -9.81 3.07 -1.43
C GLY A 107 -8.45 2.37 -1.44
N GLY A 108 -8.41 1.10 -1.11
CA GLY A 108 -7.23 0.25 -1.30
C GLY A 108 -7.19 -0.29 -2.72
N LEU A 109 -6.41 0.31 -3.61
CA LEU A 109 -6.36 -0.10 -5.01
C LEU A 109 -5.41 -1.29 -5.20
N THR A 110 -5.95 -2.36 -5.74
CA THR A 110 -5.24 -3.64 -5.95
C THR A 110 -5.72 -4.35 -7.21
N GLY A 111 -5.23 -5.55 -7.46
CA GLY A 111 -5.70 -6.41 -8.53
C GLY A 111 -5.52 -5.86 -9.95
N VAL A 112 -4.60 -4.91 -10.12
CA VAL A 112 -4.36 -4.22 -11.40
C VAL A 112 -3.68 -5.15 -12.38
N GLY A 113 -4.36 -5.51 -13.45
CA GLY A 113 -3.83 -6.42 -14.46
C GLY A 113 -4.45 -6.24 -15.85
N THR A 114 -3.66 -6.51 -16.88
CA THR A 114 -4.10 -6.54 -18.29
C THR A 114 -3.30 -7.61 -19.03
N TYR A 115 -3.96 -8.49 -19.76
CA TYR A 115 -3.25 -9.45 -20.62
C TYR A 115 -2.44 -8.73 -21.69
N PRO A 116 -1.21 -9.20 -22.02
CA PRO A 116 -0.29 -8.53 -22.94
C PRO A 116 -0.87 -8.25 -24.32
N GLU A 117 -1.71 -9.13 -24.85
CA GLU A 117 -2.37 -8.98 -26.16
C GLU A 117 -3.40 -7.84 -26.21
N TYR A 118 -3.75 -7.26 -25.03
CA TYR A 118 -4.60 -6.09 -24.89
C TYR A 118 -3.81 -4.86 -24.42
N SER A 119 -2.47 -4.95 -24.35
CA SER A 119 -1.61 -3.85 -23.97
C SER A 119 -1.68 -2.68 -24.96
N ASN A 120 -1.36 -1.49 -24.48
CA ASN A 120 -1.33 -0.24 -25.28
C ASN A 120 -2.68 0.19 -25.88
N MET A 121 -3.78 -0.43 -25.49
CA MET A 121 -5.14 -0.04 -25.90
C MET A 121 -5.77 1.02 -24.98
N GLY A 122 -5.07 1.45 -23.94
CA GLY A 122 -5.57 2.42 -22.96
C GLY A 122 -6.58 1.85 -21.95
N LEU A 123 -6.78 0.54 -21.93
CA LEU A 123 -7.80 -0.11 -21.08
C LEU A 123 -7.60 0.20 -19.59
N MET A 124 -6.39 0.01 -19.09
CA MET A 124 -6.08 0.28 -17.68
C MET A 124 -6.21 1.76 -17.32
N HIS A 125 -5.93 2.67 -18.26
CA HIS A 125 -6.15 4.10 -18.00
C HIS A 125 -7.61 4.40 -17.69
N LYS A 126 -8.52 3.86 -18.50
CA LYS A 126 -9.96 4.04 -18.32
C LYS A 126 -10.49 3.31 -17.10
N LEU A 127 -9.92 2.14 -16.74
CA LEU A 127 -10.28 1.45 -15.49
C LEU A 127 -9.89 2.28 -14.27
N LEU A 128 -8.68 2.84 -14.22
CA LEU A 128 -8.24 3.68 -13.11
C LEU A 128 -9.07 4.97 -13.01
N GLU A 129 -9.42 5.60 -14.14
CA GLU A 129 -10.31 6.75 -14.17
C GLU A 129 -11.69 6.40 -13.62
N GLN A 130 -12.29 5.27 -14.05
CA GLN A 130 -13.57 4.82 -13.55
C GLN A 130 -13.51 4.43 -12.07
N ALA A 131 -12.47 3.73 -11.63
CA ALA A 131 -12.27 3.37 -10.24
C ALA A 131 -12.19 4.62 -9.32
N LEU A 132 -11.51 5.68 -9.74
CA LEU A 132 -11.45 6.95 -9.01
C LEU A 132 -12.83 7.65 -8.94
N LYS A 133 -13.63 7.58 -10.02
CA LYS A 133 -15.01 8.10 -10.01
C LYS A 133 -15.88 7.31 -9.03
N ASN A 134 -15.81 5.99 -9.07
CA ASN A 134 -16.54 5.12 -8.14
C ASN A 134 -16.12 5.40 -6.69
N MET A 135 -14.82 5.51 -6.41
CA MET A 135 -14.33 5.88 -5.07
C MET A 135 -14.94 7.18 -4.57
N LYS A 136 -14.98 8.23 -5.42
CA LYS A 136 -15.61 9.49 -5.07
C LYS A 136 -17.11 9.33 -4.78
N GLU A 137 -17.83 8.59 -5.62
CA GLU A 137 -19.26 8.30 -5.43
C GLU A 137 -19.54 7.53 -4.13
N HIS A 138 -18.59 6.66 -3.71
CA HIS A 138 -18.65 5.95 -2.44
C HIS A 138 -18.10 6.76 -1.24
N GLY A 139 -17.77 8.05 -1.44
CA GLY A 139 -17.30 8.93 -0.39
C GLY A 139 -15.88 8.63 0.11
N GLN A 140 -15.06 7.96 -0.69
CA GLN A 140 -13.65 7.73 -0.39
C GLN A 140 -12.84 8.98 -0.74
N ASP A 141 -12.11 9.51 0.24
CA ASP A 141 -11.39 10.77 0.12
C ASP A 141 -9.99 10.61 -0.48
N ILE A 142 -9.39 9.45 -0.25
CA ILE A 142 -8.01 9.13 -0.62
C ILE A 142 -7.91 7.68 -1.09
N CYS A 143 -6.94 7.41 -1.95
CA CYS A 143 -6.63 6.06 -2.44
C CYS A 143 -5.18 5.71 -2.12
N TYR A 144 -4.94 4.52 -1.57
CA TYR A 144 -3.61 3.95 -1.37
C TYR A 144 -3.38 2.78 -2.30
N LEU A 145 -2.11 2.57 -2.67
CA LEU A 145 -1.65 1.37 -3.35
C LEU A 145 -0.18 1.07 -3.02
N TYR A 146 0.20 -0.21 -3.13
CA TYR A 146 1.60 -0.62 -3.17
C TYR A 146 2.04 -0.69 -4.64
N PRO A 147 3.04 0.12 -5.06
CA PRO A 147 3.32 0.29 -6.49
C PRO A 147 4.15 -0.86 -7.07
N TYR A 148 3.66 -1.52 -8.12
CA TYR A 148 4.51 -2.30 -9.01
C TYR A 148 5.45 -1.41 -9.84
N SER A 149 4.97 -0.22 -10.23
CA SER A 149 5.74 0.77 -11.01
C SER A 149 5.41 2.19 -10.58
N ILE A 150 6.29 2.80 -9.80
CA ILE A 150 6.15 4.19 -9.34
C ILE A 150 5.93 5.16 -10.53
N PRO A 151 6.72 5.12 -11.63
CA PRO A 151 6.51 6.04 -12.76
C PRO A 151 5.14 5.87 -13.42
N TYR A 152 4.59 4.66 -13.43
CA TYR A 152 3.27 4.41 -14.00
C TYR A 152 2.18 5.12 -13.20
N TYR A 153 2.12 4.90 -11.88
CA TYR A 153 1.11 5.50 -11.02
C TYR A 153 1.31 6.99 -10.83
N ARG A 154 2.56 7.48 -10.84
CA ARG A 154 2.86 8.92 -10.79
C ARG A 154 2.20 9.68 -11.95
N ARG A 155 2.24 9.13 -13.18
CA ARG A 155 1.54 9.70 -14.34
C ARG A 155 0.01 9.68 -14.22
N LYS A 156 -0.52 8.94 -13.25
CA LYS A 156 -1.97 8.84 -12.98
C LYS A 156 -2.40 9.62 -11.72
N GLY A 157 -1.49 10.38 -11.12
CA GLY A 157 -1.78 11.27 -10.02
C GLY A 157 -1.46 10.72 -8.63
N TRP A 158 -0.90 9.51 -8.52
CA TRP A 158 -0.36 9.00 -7.24
C TRP A 158 1.05 9.52 -6.99
N GLU A 159 1.42 9.67 -5.74
CA GLU A 159 2.79 9.97 -5.32
C GLU A 159 3.15 9.16 -4.08
N ILE A 160 4.44 8.97 -3.83
CA ILE A 160 4.96 8.29 -2.63
C ILE A 160 4.53 9.08 -1.39
N ILE A 161 3.98 8.37 -0.42
CA ILE A 161 3.51 8.93 0.85
C ILE A 161 4.15 8.29 2.09
N SER A 162 4.89 7.20 1.89
CA SER A 162 5.64 6.55 2.97
C SER A 162 6.82 5.76 2.41
N ASP A 163 7.84 5.60 3.25
CA ASP A 163 8.95 4.68 3.05
C ASP A 163 8.89 3.56 4.09
N LYS A 164 9.62 2.48 3.83
CA LYS A 164 9.95 1.45 4.81
C LYS A 164 11.45 1.29 4.91
N ILE A 165 11.91 0.87 6.06
CA ILE A 165 13.30 0.50 6.32
C ILE A 165 13.36 -1.01 6.50
N SER A 166 14.01 -1.70 5.57
CA SER A 166 14.38 -3.11 5.75
C SER A 166 15.70 -3.18 6.49
N TYR A 167 15.81 -4.03 7.51
CA TYR A 167 17.02 -4.15 8.32
C TYR A 167 17.49 -5.59 8.47
N GLU A 168 18.81 -5.72 8.69
CA GLU A 168 19.48 -6.97 9.05
C GLU A 168 20.32 -6.73 10.30
N ILE A 169 20.07 -7.49 11.37
CA ILE A 169 20.77 -7.42 12.68
C ILE A 169 21.39 -8.77 12.95
N LYS A 170 22.66 -8.82 13.32
CA LYS A 170 23.31 -10.05 13.75
C LYS A 170 22.95 -10.38 15.21
N ASP A 171 23.02 -11.66 15.57
CA ASP A 171 22.71 -12.15 16.92
C ASP A 171 23.45 -11.39 18.02
N TYR A 172 24.74 -11.08 17.83
CA TYR A 172 25.56 -10.33 18.80
C TYR A 172 25.23 -8.84 18.88
N GLN A 173 24.46 -8.29 17.93
CA GLN A 173 24.01 -6.90 17.89
C GLN A 173 22.63 -6.72 18.52
N LEU A 174 21.91 -7.79 18.83
CA LEU A 174 20.57 -7.73 19.40
C LEU A 174 20.55 -6.92 20.71
N PRO A 175 19.44 -6.20 21.01
CA PRO A 175 19.32 -5.46 22.24
C PRO A 175 19.55 -6.35 23.45
N LYS A 176 20.22 -5.80 24.48
CA LYS A 176 20.34 -6.49 25.75
C LYS A 176 19.00 -6.65 26.41
N ASN A 177 18.82 -7.73 27.16
CA ASN A 177 17.60 -7.97 27.91
C ASN A 177 17.46 -6.92 29.03
N HIS A 178 16.35 -6.18 29.00
CA HIS A 178 15.97 -5.21 30.00
C HIS A 178 14.67 -5.67 30.69
N GLN A 179 14.63 -5.56 32.00
CA GLN A 179 13.44 -5.93 32.74
C GLN A 179 12.26 -5.02 32.36
N VAL A 180 11.11 -5.64 32.09
CA VAL A 180 9.84 -4.96 31.83
C VAL A 180 8.77 -5.50 32.80
N PRO A 181 7.74 -4.71 33.15
CA PRO A 181 6.69 -5.14 34.08
C PRO A 181 5.81 -6.26 33.54
N GLY A 182 5.63 -6.32 32.21
CA GLY A 182 4.78 -7.29 31.53
C GLY A 182 5.54 -8.51 31.03
N ASP A 183 4.86 -9.33 30.25
CA ASP A 183 5.40 -10.56 29.65
C ASP A 183 4.95 -10.75 28.18
N VAL A 184 5.70 -11.56 27.44
CA VAL A 184 5.38 -11.90 26.05
C VAL A 184 4.87 -13.33 25.98
N ARG A 185 3.71 -13.52 25.32
CA ARG A 185 3.08 -14.84 25.14
C ARG A 185 2.85 -15.11 23.66
N ARG A 186 3.13 -16.34 23.21
CA ARG A 186 2.73 -16.79 21.89
C ARG A 186 1.22 -16.96 21.84
N VAL A 187 0.61 -16.50 20.77
CA VAL A 187 -0.84 -16.51 20.56
C VAL A 187 -1.16 -17.04 19.16
N ASP A 188 -2.43 -17.31 18.92
CA ASP A 188 -2.92 -17.62 17.60
C ASP A 188 -2.82 -16.39 16.69
N THR A 189 -2.49 -16.57 15.41
CA THR A 189 -2.40 -15.50 14.42
C THR A 189 -3.76 -14.83 14.15
N GLU A 190 -4.87 -15.52 14.37
CA GLU A 190 -6.23 -14.98 14.29
C GLU A 190 -6.74 -14.39 15.62
N GLY A 191 -5.88 -14.35 16.66
CA GLY A 191 -6.25 -13.89 18.00
C GLY A 191 -6.71 -12.44 18.03
N GLU A 192 -7.77 -12.18 18.81
CA GLU A 192 -8.31 -10.82 19.01
C GLU A 192 -7.30 -9.89 19.69
N GLU A 193 -6.31 -10.43 20.40
CA GLU A 193 -5.23 -9.69 21.04
C GLU A 193 -4.35 -8.92 20.03
N LEU A 194 -4.06 -9.56 18.88
CA LEU A 194 -3.35 -8.93 17.77
C LEU A 194 -4.13 -7.74 17.23
N LYS A 195 -5.43 -7.96 16.98
CA LYS A 195 -6.33 -6.92 16.49
C LYS A 195 -6.44 -5.76 17.47
N ALA A 196 -6.54 -6.06 18.78
CA ALA A 196 -6.63 -5.05 19.83
C ALA A 196 -5.35 -4.20 19.93
N ALA A 197 -4.17 -4.81 19.92
CA ALA A 197 -2.88 -4.12 19.92
C ALA A 197 -2.72 -3.26 18.66
N TYR A 198 -3.05 -3.81 17.47
CA TYR A 198 -2.99 -3.07 16.21
C TYR A 198 -3.94 -1.88 16.16
N ASN A 199 -5.19 -2.04 16.59
CA ASN A 199 -6.17 -0.96 16.57
C ASN A 199 -5.71 0.22 17.42
N ARG A 200 -5.12 -0.05 18.60
CA ARG A 200 -4.55 0.99 19.45
C ARG A 200 -3.41 1.74 18.76
N TYR A 201 -2.52 1.02 18.11
CA TYR A 201 -1.42 1.58 17.31
C TYR A 201 -1.96 2.42 16.15
N ALA A 202 -2.84 1.85 15.32
CA ALA A 202 -3.35 2.49 14.12
C ALA A 202 -4.13 3.79 14.42
N MET A 203 -4.87 3.84 15.52
CA MET A 203 -5.60 5.05 15.94
C MET A 203 -4.69 6.23 16.27
N ARG A 204 -3.42 6.01 16.58
CA ARG A 204 -2.43 7.05 16.92
C ARG A 204 -1.44 7.31 15.80
N THR A 205 -1.30 6.37 14.87
CA THR A 205 -0.27 6.41 13.83
C THR A 205 -0.79 7.09 12.58
N HIS A 206 -0.08 8.13 12.15
CA HIS A 206 -0.38 8.82 10.90
C HIS A 206 -0.14 7.91 9.70
N GLY A 207 -1.08 7.91 8.75
CA GLY A 207 -1.02 7.09 7.55
C GLY A 207 -1.45 5.64 7.74
N ALA A 208 -1.65 5.16 8.97
CA ALA A 208 -2.03 3.79 9.24
C ALA A 208 -3.40 3.43 8.66
N ILE A 209 -3.50 2.22 8.10
CA ILE A 209 -4.76 1.62 7.66
C ILE A 209 -5.49 1.09 8.90
N LEU A 210 -6.75 1.45 9.08
CA LEU A 210 -7.59 0.84 10.10
C LEU A 210 -8.08 -0.51 9.56
N ARG A 211 -7.54 -1.61 10.11
CA ARG A 211 -7.85 -2.96 9.63
C ARG A 211 -9.18 -3.44 10.20
N ASP A 212 -10.17 -3.58 9.34
CA ASP A 212 -11.38 -4.38 9.59
C ASP A 212 -11.14 -5.85 9.19
N ASP A 213 -12.18 -6.68 9.26
CA ASP A 213 -12.06 -8.10 8.90
C ASP A 213 -11.59 -8.30 7.45
N LEU A 214 -12.01 -7.42 6.52
CA LEU A 214 -11.57 -7.47 5.13
C LEU A 214 -10.07 -7.23 5.03
N ALA A 215 -9.58 -6.16 5.66
CA ALA A 215 -8.16 -5.80 5.65
C ALA A 215 -7.30 -6.84 6.39
N TRP A 216 -7.80 -7.46 7.47
CA TRP A 216 -7.13 -8.57 8.14
C TRP A 216 -7.06 -9.82 7.28
N ASN A 217 -8.14 -10.19 6.59
CA ASN A 217 -8.15 -11.32 5.65
C ASN A 217 -7.13 -11.12 4.52
N GLU A 218 -7.06 -9.92 3.94
CA GLU A 218 -6.06 -9.59 2.91
C GLU A 218 -4.62 -9.58 3.48
N TYR A 219 -4.45 -9.17 4.73
CA TYR A 219 -3.14 -9.16 5.37
C TYR A 219 -2.55 -10.57 5.53
N TRP A 220 -3.39 -11.57 5.82
CA TRP A 220 -2.97 -12.97 5.99
C TRP A 220 -2.93 -13.77 4.68
N LEU A 221 -3.50 -13.22 3.62
CA LEU A 221 -3.60 -13.94 2.35
C LEU A 221 -2.23 -14.23 1.74
N GLY A 222 -1.95 -15.52 1.51
CA GLY A 222 -0.70 -15.99 0.92
C GLY A 222 0.46 -16.19 1.92
N ASP A 223 0.20 -16.06 3.21
CA ASP A 223 1.18 -16.44 4.23
C ASP A 223 1.28 -17.97 4.38
N SER A 224 2.44 -18.45 4.80
CA SER A 224 2.65 -19.86 5.09
C SER A 224 2.09 -20.24 6.46
N ASP A 225 1.79 -21.54 6.66
CA ASP A 225 1.36 -22.09 7.95
C ASP A 225 2.45 -22.00 9.05
N ASP A 226 3.69 -21.66 8.68
CA ASP A 226 4.83 -21.51 9.61
C ASP A 226 4.85 -20.15 10.34
N ILE A 227 3.94 -19.23 9.99
CA ILE A 227 3.85 -17.92 10.64
C ILE A 227 3.35 -18.06 12.06
N MET A 228 4.05 -17.41 12.97
CA MET A 228 3.77 -17.36 14.39
C MET A 228 3.51 -15.92 14.85
N ALA A 229 2.79 -15.79 15.95
CA ALA A 229 2.56 -14.51 16.60
C ALA A 229 2.88 -14.57 18.08
N ALA A 230 3.39 -13.46 18.63
CA ALA A 230 3.56 -13.26 20.06
C ALA A 230 3.12 -11.86 20.44
N VAL A 231 2.44 -11.75 21.57
CA VAL A 231 1.86 -10.50 22.10
C VAL A 231 2.51 -10.15 23.43
N TYR A 232 2.89 -8.90 23.56
CA TYR A 232 3.29 -8.32 24.84
C TYR A 232 2.03 -7.88 25.61
N TYR A 233 1.89 -8.39 26.84
CA TYR A 233 0.87 -7.98 27.79
C TYR A 233 1.51 -7.12 28.87
N ASN A 234 0.91 -5.96 29.14
CA ASN A 234 1.34 -5.10 30.24
C ASN A 234 0.97 -5.69 31.61
N GLU A 235 1.34 -5.02 32.70
CA GLU A 235 1.04 -5.44 34.10
C GLU A 235 -0.47 -5.61 34.38
N ASN A 236 -1.33 -4.96 33.61
CA ASN A 236 -2.78 -5.09 33.69
C ASN A 236 -3.33 -6.22 32.80
N ASN A 237 -2.47 -7.03 32.22
CA ASN A 237 -2.81 -8.09 31.27
C ASN A 237 -3.53 -7.57 30.00
N GLU A 238 -3.20 -6.36 29.54
CA GLU A 238 -3.71 -5.80 28.29
C GLU A 238 -2.67 -5.95 27.18
N PRO A 239 -3.08 -6.29 25.93
CA PRO A 239 -2.15 -6.46 24.81
C PRO A 239 -1.63 -5.11 24.33
N ASP A 240 -0.36 -4.80 24.51
CA ASP A 240 0.26 -3.50 24.16
C ASP A 240 1.22 -3.54 22.97
N GLY A 241 1.43 -4.69 22.39
CA GLY A 241 2.23 -4.85 21.19
C GLY A 241 2.27 -6.30 20.75
N TYR A 242 2.74 -6.53 19.53
CA TYR A 242 2.93 -7.88 18.99
C TYR A 242 4.12 -7.96 18.05
N VAL A 243 4.58 -9.17 17.82
CA VAL A 243 5.47 -9.52 16.72
C VAL A 243 4.88 -10.70 15.95
N ILE A 244 4.83 -10.57 14.62
CA ILE A 244 4.46 -11.63 13.68
C ILE A 244 5.74 -12.05 12.98
N TYR A 245 6.07 -13.35 13.04
CA TYR A 245 7.38 -13.82 12.63
C TYR A 245 7.36 -15.29 12.17
N TRP A 246 8.44 -15.70 11.50
CA TRP A 246 8.80 -17.10 11.30
C TRP A 246 10.31 -17.26 11.46
N ILE A 247 10.76 -18.49 11.68
CA ILE A 247 12.18 -18.80 11.80
C ILE A 247 12.54 -19.84 10.74
N ALA A 248 13.51 -19.50 9.90
CA ALA A 248 13.99 -20.37 8.86
C ALA A 248 15.48 -20.16 8.62
N LYS A 249 16.24 -21.25 8.43
CA LYS A 249 17.69 -21.20 8.10
C LYS A 249 18.50 -20.32 9.07
N GLU A 250 18.22 -20.45 10.36
CA GLU A 250 18.86 -19.68 11.43
C GLU A 250 18.63 -18.16 11.35
N VAL A 251 17.59 -17.72 10.65
CA VAL A 251 17.15 -16.31 10.57
C VAL A 251 15.79 -16.17 11.22
N PHE A 252 15.65 -15.17 12.09
CA PHE A 252 14.36 -14.72 12.62
C PHE A 252 13.81 -13.65 11.71
N HIS A 253 12.75 -13.97 10.97
CA HIS A 253 12.11 -13.06 10.06
C HIS A 253 10.92 -12.39 10.75
N ILE A 254 10.93 -11.06 10.84
CA ILE A 254 9.84 -10.26 11.38
C ILE A 254 8.98 -9.77 10.21
N LYS A 255 7.74 -10.29 10.11
CA LYS A 255 6.76 -9.78 9.14
C LYS A 255 6.20 -8.41 9.57
N ASP A 256 5.88 -8.29 10.86
CA ASP A 256 5.31 -7.06 11.43
C ASP A 256 5.62 -7.01 12.93
N MET A 257 6.00 -5.84 13.42
CA MET A 257 6.20 -5.60 14.84
C MET A 257 5.55 -4.28 15.22
N ILE A 258 4.54 -4.33 16.07
CA ILE A 258 3.78 -3.17 16.52
C ILE A 258 3.90 -3.07 18.03
N PHE A 259 4.13 -1.87 18.53
CA PHE A 259 4.16 -1.58 19.96
C PHE A 259 3.49 -0.25 20.26
N ASN A 260 2.83 -0.19 21.41
CA ASN A 260 2.07 0.96 21.84
C ASN A 260 2.84 1.85 22.83
N ASN A 261 3.95 1.35 23.37
CA ASN A 261 4.83 2.06 24.30
C ASN A 261 6.23 1.40 24.32
N GLU A 262 7.18 2.03 25.01
CA GLU A 262 8.57 1.55 25.11
C GLU A 262 8.70 0.25 25.91
N GLU A 263 7.80 -0.03 26.84
CA GLU A 263 7.80 -1.30 27.59
C GLU A 263 7.48 -2.47 26.66
N ALA A 264 6.42 -2.32 25.83
CA ALA A 264 6.05 -3.32 24.81
C ALA A 264 7.18 -3.51 23.81
N ARG A 265 7.80 -2.42 23.33
CA ARG A 265 8.94 -2.46 22.43
C ARG A 265 10.10 -3.26 23.03
N THR A 266 10.48 -2.94 24.27
CA THR A 266 11.55 -3.63 25.00
C THR A 266 11.20 -5.11 25.21
N GLY A 267 9.98 -5.41 25.64
CA GLY A 267 9.52 -6.79 25.87
C GLY A 267 9.55 -7.64 24.60
N LEU A 268 9.11 -7.07 23.47
CA LEU A 268 9.14 -7.77 22.17
C LEU A 268 10.58 -8.01 21.69
N TRP A 269 11.49 -7.04 21.84
CA TRP A 269 12.90 -7.24 21.52
C TRP A 269 13.59 -8.23 22.45
N ASN A 270 13.24 -8.26 23.75
CA ASN A 270 13.69 -9.31 24.67
C ASN A 270 13.27 -10.71 24.19
N PHE A 271 12.00 -10.82 23.71
CA PHE A 271 11.49 -12.08 23.16
C PHE A 271 12.27 -12.50 21.91
N VAL A 272 12.53 -11.58 20.96
CA VAL A 272 13.35 -11.86 19.79
C VAL A 272 14.76 -12.30 20.20
N ALA A 273 15.41 -11.56 21.09
CA ALA A 273 16.76 -11.85 21.58
C ALA A 273 16.86 -13.20 22.33
N ALA A 274 15.78 -13.66 22.97
CA ALA A 274 15.74 -14.95 23.65
C ALA A 274 15.94 -16.16 22.69
N HIS A 275 15.84 -15.95 21.38
CA HIS A 275 16.09 -16.96 20.36
C HIS A 275 17.58 -17.10 19.97
N PHE A 276 18.49 -16.42 20.67
CA PHE A 276 19.93 -16.32 20.34
C PHE A 276 20.62 -17.68 20.07
N SER A 277 20.13 -18.77 20.66
CA SER A 277 20.71 -20.11 20.45
C SER A 277 20.21 -20.80 19.17
N MET A 278 19.21 -20.25 18.50
CA MET A 278 18.53 -20.82 17.33
C MET A 278 18.76 -20.01 16.07
N ILE A 279 19.22 -18.77 16.21
CA ILE A 279 19.35 -17.81 15.12
C ILE A 279 20.72 -17.15 15.13
N ASN A 280 21.20 -16.74 13.97
CA ASN A 280 22.41 -15.92 13.80
C ASN A 280 22.11 -14.53 13.24
N GLN A 281 20.85 -14.29 12.84
CA GLN A 281 20.42 -13.04 12.23
C GLN A 281 18.93 -12.79 12.48
N VAL A 282 18.55 -11.53 12.57
CA VAL A 282 17.18 -11.04 12.54
C VAL A 282 17.00 -10.13 11.34
N GLU A 283 15.95 -10.34 10.57
CA GLU A 283 15.54 -9.51 9.43
C GLU A 283 14.12 -9.02 9.62
N GLY A 284 13.84 -7.82 9.17
CA GLY A 284 12.48 -7.28 9.21
C GLY A 284 12.36 -5.94 8.53
N ASP A 285 11.16 -5.41 8.55
CA ASP A 285 10.85 -4.07 8.07
C ASP A 285 10.37 -3.19 9.24
N THR A 286 10.73 -1.91 9.21
CA THR A 286 10.20 -0.88 10.12
C THR A 286 9.90 0.39 9.35
N TYR A 287 9.38 1.41 10.02
CA TYR A 287 9.02 2.67 9.40
C TYR A 287 10.06 3.76 9.71
N THR A 288 10.08 4.83 8.91
CA THR A 288 11.13 5.88 8.97
C THR A 288 11.17 6.68 10.26
N ASP A 289 10.11 6.67 11.05
CA ASP A 289 10.04 7.30 12.37
C ASP A 289 10.44 6.40 13.54
N GLU A 290 10.84 5.15 13.24
CA GLU A 290 11.27 4.15 14.22
C GLU A 290 12.78 3.87 14.12
N PRO A 291 13.65 4.70 14.73
CA PRO A 291 15.10 4.58 14.60
C PRO A 291 15.64 3.35 15.36
N LEU A 292 15.73 2.23 14.68
CA LEU A 292 16.13 0.95 15.26
C LEU A 292 17.57 0.98 15.82
N ALA A 293 18.47 1.67 15.13
CA ALA A 293 19.88 1.79 15.52
C ALA A 293 20.07 2.34 16.95
N PHE A 294 19.18 3.19 17.44
CA PHE A 294 19.29 3.74 18.81
C PHE A 294 19.01 2.71 19.92
N LEU A 295 18.43 1.56 19.58
CA LEU A 295 18.21 0.46 20.53
C LEU A 295 19.44 -0.42 20.74
N LEU A 296 20.40 -0.37 19.83
CA LEU A 296 21.49 -1.30 19.71
C LEU A 296 22.77 -0.72 20.32
N GLU A 297 23.53 -1.51 21.09
CA GLU A 297 24.89 -1.10 21.51
C GLU A 297 25.83 -1.00 20.32
N ASP A 298 25.79 -1.99 19.43
CA ASP A 298 26.46 -1.93 18.14
C ASP A 298 25.44 -1.63 17.03
N ALA A 299 25.34 -0.35 16.71
CA ALA A 299 24.43 0.18 15.70
C ALA A 299 24.93 -0.01 14.26
N SER A 300 26.02 -0.77 14.05
CA SER A 300 26.58 -1.03 12.72
C SER A 300 25.78 -2.10 11.98
N ILE A 301 24.47 -1.84 11.80
CA ILE A 301 23.52 -2.72 11.12
C ILE A 301 23.33 -2.29 9.65
N LYS A 302 22.79 -3.18 8.85
CA LYS A 302 22.37 -2.86 7.49
C LYS A 302 20.93 -2.37 7.51
N GLU A 303 20.71 -1.18 6.98
CA GLU A 303 19.37 -0.61 6.75
C GLU A 303 19.24 -0.19 5.28
N ILE A 304 18.07 -0.50 4.68
CA ILE A 304 17.74 -0.13 3.30
C ILE A 304 16.41 0.62 3.32
N ILE A 305 16.44 1.90 2.97
CA ILE A 305 15.23 2.72 2.84
C ILE A 305 14.68 2.56 1.43
N SER A 306 13.40 2.22 1.33
CA SER A 306 12.71 2.03 0.06
C SER A 306 11.33 2.68 0.08
N PRO A 307 10.89 3.29 -1.05
CA PRO A 307 9.51 3.74 -1.19
C PRO A 307 8.52 2.59 -0.89
N TYR A 308 7.46 2.90 -0.14
CA TYR A 308 6.50 1.89 0.28
C TYR A 308 5.14 2.13 -0.36
N TYR A 309 4.26 2.90 0.27
CA TYR A 309 2.96 3.20 -0.31
C TYR A 309 2.97 4.46 -1.16
N MET A 310 2.13 4.44 -2.21
CA MET A 310 1.71 5.64 -2.91
C MET A 310 0.29 6.00 -2.54
N GLY A 311 0.02 7.29 -2.40
CA GLY A 311 -1.30 7.86 -2.14
C GLY A 311 -1.75 8.81 -3.23
N ARG A 312 -3.07 8.98 -3.33
CA ARG A 312 -3.72 9.95 -4.19
C ARG A 312 -4.99 10.47 -3.55
N ILE A 313 -5.14 11.77 -3.42
CA ILE A 313 -6.40 12.38 -3.03
C ILE A 313 -7.42 12.16 -4.15
N VAL A 314 -8.57 11.58 -3.80
CA VAL A 314 -9.68 11.27 -4.71
C VAL A 314 -10.65 12.45 -4.82
N ASP A 315 -11.07 12.98 -3.67
CA ASP A 315 -11.89 14.20 -3.59
C ASP A 315 -11.16 15.25 -2.75
N PHE A 316 -10.62 16.26 -3.44
CA PHE A 316 -9.80 17.28 -2.79
C PHE A 316 -10.60 18.14 -1.80
N VAL A 317 -11.81 18.52 -2.15
CA VAL A 317 -12.65 19.35 -1.26
C VAL A 317 -13.01 18.60 0.01
N SER A 318 -13.55 17.39 -0.13
CA SER A 318 -13.91 16.53 1.01
C SER A 318 -12.69 16.20 1.88
N PHE A 319 -11.52 15.97 1.26
CA PHE A 319 -10.29 15.70 2.00
C PHE A 319 -9.88 16.88 2.88
N ILE A 320 -9.90 18.11 2.34
CA ILE A 320 -9.50 19.35 3.06
C ILE A 320 -10.47 19.69 4.19
N GLU A 321 -11.76 19.52 4.01
CA GLU A 321 -12.77 19.80 5.04
C GLU A 321 -12.55 18.96 6.32
N LYS A 322 -11.99 17.77 6.19
CA LYS A 322 -11.65 16.86 7.30
C LYS A 322 -10.23 17.09 7.84
N TYR A 323 -9.37 17.80 7.07
CA TYR A 323 -7.94 17.86 7.37
C TYR A 323 -7.66 18.76 8.58
N PRO A 324 -6.94 18.25 9.60
CA PRO A 324 -6.66 18.99 10.82
C PRO A 324 -5.42 19.89 10.64
N PHE A 325 -5.60 21.05 10.06
CA PHE A 325 -4.53 22.03 9.97
C PHE A 325 -4.08 22.47 11.37
N LYS A 326 -2.82 22.88 11.50
CA LYS A 326 -2.32 23.40 12.76
C LYS A 326 -2.97 24.74 13.06
N PRO A 327 -3.49 24.96 14.29
CA PRO A 327 -3.97 26.26 14.72
C PRO A 327 -2.92 27.35 14.55
N SER A 328 -3.36 28.58 14.27
CA SER A 328 -2.49 29.72 14.08
C SER A 328 -3.07 30.99 14.67
N VAL A 329 -2.25 32.07 14.76
CA VAL A 329 -2.69 33.36 15.33
C VAL A 329 -3.67 34.09 14.41
N LEU A 330 -3.56 33.85 13.10
CA LEU A 330 -4.37 34.50 12.06
C LEU A 330 -4.98 33.46 11.14
N ASP A 331 -6.13 33.78 10.57
CA ASP A 331 -6.66 33.05 9.43
C ASP A 331 -5.69 33.18 8.26
N ARG A 332 -5.59 32.13 7.45
CA ARG A 332 -4.70 32.07 6.27
C ARG A 332 -5.53 31.79 5.04
N GLU A 333 -5.17 32.42 3.96
CA GLU A 333 -5.74 32.15 2.64
C GLU A 333 -4.63 31.79 1.65
N TRP A 334 -4.88 30.78 0.83
CA TRP A 334 -4.01 30.40 -0.28
C TRP A 334 -4.84 30.16 -1.54
N LYS A 335 -4.54 30.90 -2.61
CA LYS A 335 -5.18 30.76 -3.91
C LYS A 335 -4.24 30.07 -4.86
N PHE A 336 -4.67 28.96 -5.44
CA PHE A 336 -3.85 28.16 -6.34
C PHE A 336 -4.70 27.47 -7.40
N LYS A 337 -4.05 27.06 -8.47
CA LYS A 337 -4.60 26.20 -9.50
C LYS A 337 -4.16 24.76 -9.21
N LEU A 338 -5.12 23.88 -8.93
CA LEU A 338 -4.86 22.45 -8.80
C LEU A 338 -4.95 21.79 -10.17
N ILE A 339 -3.90 21.02 -10.52
CA ILE A 339 -3.80 20.30 -11.79
C ILE A 339 -4.04 18.82 -11.54
N ASP A 340 -5.14 18.31 -12.04
CA ASP A 340 -5.50 16.90 -12.01
C ASP A 340 -6.10 16.47 -13.35
N PRO A 341 -5.28 15.94 -14.28
CA PRO A 341 -5.76 15.59 -15.62
C PRO A 341 -6.65 14.35 -15.66
N VAL A 342 -6.80 13.63 -14.54
CA VAL A 342 -7.60 12.40 -14.46
C VAL A 342 -8.96 12.65 -13.82
N MET A 343 -9.02 13.50 -12.77
CA MET A 343 -10.26 13.81 -12.05
C MET A 343 -10.62 15.27 -12.22
N GLU A 344 -11.58 15.54 -13.09
CA GLU A 344 -12.05 16.89 -13.41
C GLU A 344 -12.57 17.65 -12.18
N CYS A 345 -13.15 16.94 -11.20
CA CYS A 345 -13.61 17.55 -9.97
C CYS A 345 -12.50 18.18 -9.13
N ASN A 346 -11.26 17.72 -9.27
CA ASN A 346 -10.09 18.30 -8.60
C ASN A 346 -9.39 19.36 -9.45
N GLN A 347 -9.65 19.41 -10.76
CA GLN A 347 -9.03 20.35 -11.69
C GLN A 347 -9.61 21.75 -11.56
N GLY A 348 -8.80 22.79 -11.39
CA GLY A 348 -9.24 24.19 -11.44
C GLY A 348 -8.60 25.10 -10.41
N ASN A 349 -9.10 26.34 -10.32
CA ASN A 349 -8.64 27.33 -9.36
C ASN A 349 -9.42 27.21 -8.05
N PHE A 350 -8.71 27.27 -6.94
CA PHE A 350 -9.27 27.14 -5.59
C PHE A 350 -8.74 28.24 -4.67
N SER A 351 -9.58 28.65 -3.73
CA SER A 351 -9.17 29.37 -2.53
C SER A 351 -9.34 28.46 -1.34
N LEU A 352 -8.24 28.19 -0.63
CA LEU A 352 -8.19 27.47 0.64
C LEU A 352 -8.07 28.49 1.76
N THR A 353 -9.07 28.56 2.62
CA THR A 353 -9.03 29.33 3.86
C THR A 353 -8.82 28.38 5.03
N ILE A 354 -7.86 28.69 5.91
CA ILE A 354 -7.58 27.95 7.12
C ILE A 354 -7.85 28.88 8.30
N SER A 355 -8.85 28.53 9.13
CA SER A 355 -9.20 29.32 10.31
C SER A 355 -8.09 29.24 11.38
N ARG A 356 -8.15 30.15 12.37
CA ARG A 356 -7.24 30.14 13.54
C ARG A 356 -7.29 28.82 14.29
N GLU A 357 -8.43 28.15 14.32
CA GLU A 357 -8.64 26.86 14.98
C GLU A 357 -8.10 25.68 14.17
N GLY A 358 -7.65 25.93 12.91
CA GLY A 358 -7.12 24.88 12.03
C GLY A 358 -8.20 24.17 11.21
N CYS A 359 -9.37 24.80 11.00
CA CYS A 359 -10.39 24.27 10.09
C CYS A 359 -10.11 24.77 8.67
N GLY A 360 -10.01 23.85 7.72
CA GLY A 360 -9.85 24.16 6.29
C GLY A 360 -11.19 24.26 5.57
N GLN A 361 -11.33 25.25 4.73
CA GLN A 361 -12.46 25.40 3.81
C GLN A 361 -11.94 25.70 2.41
N VAL A 362 -12.44 24.97 1.41
CA VAL A 362 -12.04 25.12 0.01
C VAL A 362 -13.22 25.53 -0.84
N VAL A 363 -13.03 26.56 -1.61
CA VAL A 363 -14.01 27.01 -2.61
C VAL A 363 -13.36 27.12 -3.98
N ARG A 364 -14.07 26.69 -5.01
CA ARG A 364 -13.65 26.89 -6.39
C ARG A 364 -13.85 28.36 -6.77
N ILE A 365 -12.84 28.98 -7.39
CA ILE A 365 -12.86 30.35 -7.84
C ILE A 365 -12.66 30.44 -9.35
N MET A 366 -13.14 31.53 -9.94
CA MET A 366 -13.01 31.79 -11.39
C MET A 366 -11.74 32.57 -11.72
N GLU A 367 -11.18 33.27 -10.73
CA GLU A 367 -10.00 34.09 -10.91
C GLU A 367 -8.77 33.20 -11.21
N PRO A 368 -7.91 33.57 -12.16
CA PRO A 368 -6.67 32.87 -12.41
C PRO A 368 -5.72 32.98 -11.21
N CYS A 369 -5.10 31.88 -10.85
CA CYS A 369 -4.11 31.83 -9.78
C CYS A 369 -2.69 31.83 -10.34
N GLN A 370 -1.75 32.44 -9.60
CA GLN A 370 -0.33 32.44 -9.96
C GLN A 370 0.34 31.12 -9.57
N ASP A 371 -0.04 30.57 -8.42
CA ASP A 371 0.48 29.32 -7.93
C ASP A 371 -0.21 28.16 -8.65
N GLU A 372 0.59 27.23 -9.18
CA GLU A 372 0.10 25.98 -9.75
C GLU A 372 0.69 24.80 -8.98
N ILE A 373 -0.17 23.84 -8.62
CA ILE A 373 0.24 22.61 -7.93
C ILE A 373 -0.48 21.41 -8.55
N ASN A 374 0.23 20.33 -8.79
CA ASN A 374 -0.39 19.10 -9.25
C ASN A 374 -0.89 18.26 -8.07
N ILE A 375 -1.82 17.32 -8.36
CA ILE A 375 -2.44 16.49 -7.33
C ILE A 375 -1.42 15.60 -6.60
N GLN A 376 -0.34 15.18 -7.26
CA GLN A 376 0.74 14.39 -6.69
C GLN A 376 1.45 15.18 -5.57
N THR A 377 1.87 16.41 -5.89
CA THR A 377 2.54 17.29 -4.93
C THR A 377 1.60 17.66 -3.79
N MET A 378 0.33 17.98 -4.09
CA MET A 378 -0.68 18.25 -3.08
C MET A 378 -0.87 17.06 -2.14
N THR A 379 -0.97 15.84 -2.68
CA THR A 379 -1.12 14.61 -1.89
C THR A 379 0.08 14.39 -0.95
N THR A 380 1.29 14.40 -1.49
CA THR A 380 2.49 14.12 -0.68
C THR A 380 2.77 15.20 0.37
N MET A 381 2.40 16.45 0.08
CA MET A 381 2.47 17.57 1.02
C MET A 381 1.47 17.41 2.17
N LEU A 382 0.19 17.13 1.87
CA LEU A 382 -0.85 16.92 2.86
C LEU A 382 -0.67 15.62 3.65
N MET A 383 -0.01 14.62 3.08
CA MET A 383 0.41 13.42 3.81
C MET A 383 1.70 13.62 4.64
N GLY A 384 2.28 14.81 4.64
CA GLY A 384 3.47 15.12 5.44
C GLY A 384 4.77 14.46 4.97
N TYR A 385 4.76 13.77 3.82
CA TYR A 385 5.93 13.07 3.30
C TYR A 385 6.96 14.04 2.70
N LYS A 386 6.50 15.10 2.04
CA LYS A 386 7.36 16.21 1.57
C LYS A 386 6.88 17.53 2.14
N ARG A 387 7.84 18.38 2.52
CA ARG A 387 7.56 19.78 2.81
C ARG A 387 7.69 20.59 1.52
N PRO A 388 6.83 21.60 1.29
CA PRO A 388 7.09 22.59 0.24
C PRO A 388 8.40 23.32 0.56
N GLU A 389 9.27 23.41 -0.41
CA GLU A 389 10.48 24.23 -0.34
C GLU A 389 10.13 25.68 -0.63
#